data_daef93d21eec42c6a22993ade6487c09
#
_entry.id   daef93d21eec42c6a22993ade6487c09
#
_cell.length_a   1.000
_cell.length_b   1.000
_cell.length_c   1.000
_cell.angle_alpha   90.00
_cell.angle_beta   90.00
_cell.angle_gamma   90.00
#
_symmetry.space_group_name_H-M   'P 1'
#
loop_
_entity.id
_entity.type
_entity.pdbx_description
1 polymer ?
#
loop_
_entity_poly.entity_id
_entity_poly.type
_entity_poly.pdbx_seq_one_letter_code
_entity_poly.pdbx_strand_id
1 'polypeptide(L)'
;MRNRLLTRQEKLRQLVVVVATGLTGTLLCAPVQAAEDRAAITTINHAFATELGTGVYDIGGQSIFVIRVVPRHTVRKPADGRPGIRLVAPVAAGAFDFNPFDSIEADVPDRVDSFSLMPGVEFDFPQANGWTLTPWVRAGASFSAGHSDGLLFGAGTRLRWTGERDGIEMERLHELVLAAVDYHSDIAGDRFLRLRNAVDLRRASLRVTPTRRLLTGLYVIADIVTDPPQVSLDAGQQSMMQVELGLTFNTEPRPRIGAWRWPRLGIGYRMAGDFSGWRIVFGAPF
;
A
#
# COMPACT_ATOMS: atom_id res chain seq x y z
N MET A 1 -49.17 -13.93 10.58
CA MET A 1 -47.88 -13.23 10.77
C MET A 1 -46.72 -14.15 10.42
N ARG A 2 -46.10 -14.01 9.25
CA ARG A 2 -44.95 -14.82 8.82
C ARG A 2 -43.63 -14.08 9.15
N ASN A 3 -42.96 -14.45 10.24
CA ASN A 3 -41.60 -14.07 10.51
C ASN A 3 -40.68 -14.70 9.47
N ARG A 4 -40.28 -13.94 8.45
CA ARG A 4 -39.17 -14.36 7.56
C ARG A 4 -37.89 -14.31 8.37
N LEU A 5 -37.34 -15.46 8.73
CA LEU A 5 -36.00 -15.59 9.19
C LEU A 5 -35.06 -15.17 8.01
N LEU A 6 -34.40 -14.04 8.16
CA LEU A 6 -33.43 -13.59 7.18
C LEU A 6 -32.34 -14.66 7.01
N THR A 7 -32.00 -14.99 5.79
CA THR A 7 -30.96 -15.95 5.50
C THR A 7 -29.61 -15.44 6.02
N ARG A 8 -28.69 -16.34 6.32
CA ARG A 8 -27.34 -15.99 6.82
C ARG A 8 -26.60 -15.02 5.90
N GLN A 9 -26.86 -15.05 4.60
CA GLN A 9 -26.33 -14.13 3.61
C GLN A 9 -26.92 -12.71 3.72
N GLU A 10 -28.20 -12.56 4.03
CA GLU A 10 -28.84 -11.25 4.22
C GLU A 10 -28.34 -10.56 5.48
N LYS A 11 -28.09 -11.31 6.56
CA LYS A 11 -27.48 -10.80 7.79
C LYS A 11 -26.03 -10.32 7.56
N LEU A 12 -25.25 -11.04 6.75
CA LEU A 12 -23.90 -10.61 6.38
C LEU A 12 -23.90 -9.35 5.51
N ARG A 13 -24.85 -9.24 4.56
CA ARG A 13 -25.00 -8.03 3.73
C ARG A 13 -25.37 -6.81 4.58
N GLN A 14 -26.25 -6.96 5.55
CA GLN A 14 -26.61 -5.88 6.47
C GLN A 14 -25.43 -5.49 7.38
N LEU A 15 -24.62 -6.45 7.83
CA LEU A 15 -23.42 -6.16 8.62
C LEU A 15 -22.36 -5.40 7.82
N VAL A 16 -22.16 -5.75 6.55
CA VAL A 16 -21.22 -5.06 5.66
C VAL A 16 -21.65 -3.63 5.36
N VAL A 17 -22.96 -3.39 5.16
CA VAL A 17 -23.52 -2.05 4.96
C VAL A 17 -23.39 -1.20 6.23
N VAL A 18 -23.62 -1.78 7.40
CA VAL A 18 -23.50 -1.06 8.69
C VAL A 18 -22.04 -0.72 9.01
N VAL A 19 -21.08 -1.59 8.68
CA VAL A 19 -19.64 -1.29 8.87
C VAL A 19 -19.19 -0.21 7.87
N ALA A 20 -19.65 -0.23 6.64
CA ALA A 20 -19.32 0.78 5.63
C ALA A 20 -19.93 2.15 5.95
N THR A 21 -21.18 2.21 6.44
CA THR A 21 -21.84 3.46 6.85
C THR A 21 -21.42 3.96 8.22
N GLY A 22 -21.04 3.07 9.15
CA GLY A 22 -20.57 3.47 10.49
C GLY A 22 -19.19 4.13 10.49
N LEU A 23 -18.30 3.76 9.55
CA LEU A 23 -16.99 4.37 9.43
C LEU A 23 -17.02 5.77 8.78
N THR A 24 -18.03 6.09 7.99
CA THR A 24 -18.17 7.40 7.34
C THR A 24 -18.75 8.49 8.26
N GLY A 25 -19.45 8.12 9.32
CA GLY A 25 -20.18 9.07 10.17
C GLY A 25 -19.40 9.70 11.32
N THR A 26 -18.35 9.07 11.80
CA THR A 26 -17.63 9.52 13.02
C THR A 26 -16.30 10.23 12.75
N LEU A 27 -15.85 10.30 11.50
CA LEU A 27 -14.55 10.89 11.13
C LEU A 27 -14.61 12.38 10.76
N LEU A 28 -15.80 13.01 10.77
CA LEU A 28 -16.00 14.37 10.23
C LEU A 28 -16.02 15.51 11.26
N CYS A 29 -15.85 15.25 12.56
CA CYS A 29 -15.97 16.31 13.57
C CYS A 29 -14.89 16.22 14.65
N ALA A 30 -13.62 16.44 14.30
CA ALA A 30 -12.63 16.92 15.27
C ALA A 30 -12.02 18.20 14.71
N PRO A 31 -12.11 19.36 15.41
CA PRO A 31 -11.44 20.58 14.98
C PRO A 31 -9.92 20.33 15.08
N VAL A 32 -9.24 20.44 13.95
CA VAL A 32 -7.79 20.50 13.89
C VAL A 32 -7.39 21.83 14.51
N GLN A 33 -6.82 21.80 15.72
CA GLN A 33 -6.11 22.95 16.24
C GLN A 33 -4.82 23.09 15.43
N ALA A 34 -4.70 24.23 14.76
CA ALA A 34 -3.49 24.62 14.05
C ALA A 34 -2.32 24.63 15.04
N ALA A 35 -1.31 23.81 14.80
CA ALA A 35 -0.05 23.87 15.52
C ALA A 35 0.74 25.07 14.99
N GLU A 36 0.80 26.12 15.77
CA GLU A 36 1.75 27.21 15.62
C GLU A 36 3.14 26.70 16.00
N ASP A 37 4.16 27.11 15.25
CA ASP A 37 5.61 26.86 15.41
C ASP A 37 6.08 25.41 15.28
N ARG A 38 6.05 24.88 14.05
CA ARG A 38 6.92 23.75 13.68
C ARG A 38 8.21 24.29 13.07
N ALA A 39 9.28 24.28 13.85
CA ALA A 39 10.62 24.28 13.29
C ALA A 39 10.69 23.22 12.18
N ALA A 40 11.33 23.55 11.06
CA ALA A 40 11.46 22.67 9.90
C ALA A 40 12.13 21.34 10.32
N ILE A 41 11.33 20.39 10.77
CA ILE A 41 11.78 19.04 11.09
C ILE A 41 11.55 18.27 9.81
N THR A 42 12.61 17.97 9.09
CA THR A 42 12.70 17.05 7.96
C THR A 42 12.44 15.61 8.43
N THR A 43 11.32 15.36 9.06
CA THR A 43 10.98 14.03 9.55
C THR A 43 9.97 13.43 8.60
N ILE A 44 10.42 12.44 7.81
CA ILE A 44 9.49 11.67 7.00
C ILE A 44 8.57 10.91 7.94
N ASN A 45 7.28 11.05 7.71
CA ASN A 45 6.28 10.26 8.41
C ASN A 45 6.51 8.76 8.11
N HIS A 46 6.97 8.01 9.12
CA HIS A 46 7.27 6.59 8.98
C HIS A 46 6.04 5.76 8.56
N ALA A 47 4.83 6.14 8.98
CA ALA A 47 3.61 5.47 8.56
C ALA A 47 3.37 5.65 7.06
N PHE A 48 3.66 6.84 6.51
CA PHE A 48 3.58 7.10 5.08
C PHE A 48 4.66 6.35 4.30
N ALA A 49 5.90 6.34 4.80
CA ALA A 49 7.00 5.60 4.18
C ALA A 49 6.71 4.09 4.07
N THR A 50 6.03 3.50 5.08
CA THR A 50 5.63 2.08 4.99
C THR A 50 4.59 1.80 3.91
N GLU A 51 3.87 2.81 3.45
CA GLU A 51 2.87 2.69 2.38
C GLU A 51 3.41 3.04 0.98
N LEU A 52 4.62 3.62 0.91
CA LEU A 52 5.38 3.71 -0.33
C LEU A 52 5.81 2.29 -0.76
N GLY A 53 6.06 2.08 -2.02
CA GLY A 53 6.66 0.84 -2.52
C GLY A 53 8.18 0.88 -2.41
N THR A 54 8.85 -0.17 -2.87
CA THR A 54 10.31 -0.12 -3.11
C THR A 54 10.59 0.83 -4.26
N GLY A 55 11.46 1.82 -4.05
CA GLY A 55 11.73 2.83 -5.08
C GLY A 55 12.60 3.97 -4.60
N VAL A 56 12.80 4.92 -5.51
CA VAL A 56 13.45 6.20 -5.25
C VAL A 56 12.43 7.30 -5.43
N TYR A 57 12.31 8.15 -4.44
CA TYR A 57 11.32 9.21 -4.39
C TYR A 57 12.01 10.54 -4.15
N ASP A 58 11.54 11.57 -4.82
CA ASP A 58 11.87 12.96 -4.52
C ASP A 58 10.67 13.57 -3.79
N ILE A 59 10.93 14.16 -2.64
CA ILE A 59 9.92 14.77 -1.78
C ILE A 59 10.43 16.14 -1.36
N GLY A 60 9.88 17.20 -1.97
CA GLY A 60 10.32 18.56 -1.66
C GLY A 60 11.81 18.80 -1.94
N GLY A 61 12.40 18.16 -2.95
CA GLY A 61 13.81 18.27 -3.32
C GLY A 61 14.77 17.37 -2.52
N GLN A 62 14.24 16.49 -1.66
CA GLN A 62 15.03 15.46 -0.98
C GLN A 62 14.82 14.10 -1.62
N SER A 63 15.89 13.43 -2.00
CA SER A 63 15.85 12.07 -2.54
C SER A 63 15.80 11.04 -1.43
N ILE A 64 14.88 10.09 -1.55
CA ILE A 64 14.67 9.03 -0.57
C ILE A 64 14.63 7.70 -1.27
N PHE A 65 15.45 6.77 -0.84
CA PHE A 65 15.39 5.39 -1.26
C PHE A 65 14.64 4.54 -0.23
N VAL A 66 13.65 3.78 -0.68
CA VAL A 66 12.85 2.89 0.18
C VAL A 66 12.95 1.47 -0.36
N ILE A 67 13.24 0.52 0.51
CA ILE A 67 13.04 -0.92 0.26
C ILE A 67 11.87 -1.37 1.11
N ARG A 68 10.84 -1.95 0.47
CA ARG A 68 9.68 -2.50 1.16
C ARG A 68 9.44 -3.95 0.75
N VAL A 69 9.32 -4.81 1.75
CA VAL A 69 8.96 -6.23 1.59
C VAL A 69 7.75 -6.53 2.45
N VAL A 70 6.80 -7.31 1.93
CA VAL A 70 5.58 -7.70 2.65
C VAL A 70 5.49 -9.23 2.72
N PRO A 71 6.19 -9.89 3.68
CA PRO A 71 5.99 -11.30 3.95
C PRO A 71 4.53 -11.58 4.29
N ARG A 72 4.00 -12.68 3.73
CA ARG A 72 2.61 -13.11 3.94
C ARG A 72 2.58 -14.59 4.24
N HIS A 73 1.83 -14.96 5.27
CA HIS A 73 1.59 -16.35 5.62
C HIS A 73 0.08 -16.63 5.69
N THR A 74 -0.39 -17.60 4.89
CA THR A 74 -1.81 -17.99 4.89
C THR A 74 -2.04 -19.01 6.00
N VAL A 75 -2.74 -18.60 7.05
CA VAL A 75 -3.16 -19.46 8.16
C VAL A 75 -4.33 -20.32 7.73
N ARG A 76 -5.29 -19.71 7.03
CA ARG A 76 -6.49 -20.39 6.54
C ARG A 76 -6.93 -19.81 5.19
N LYS A 77 -7.19 -20.67 4.23
CA LYS A 77 -7.84 -20.27 2.97
C LYS A 77 -9.34 -20.03 3.19
N PRO A 78 -9.97 -19.11 2.44
CA PRO A 78 -11.41 -18.93 2.49
C PRO A 78 -12.10 -20.20 1.98
N ALA A 79 -13.09 -20.69 2.71
CA ALA A 79 -13.90 -21.86 2.33
C ALA A 79 -15.25 -21.84 3.03
N ASP A 80 -16.30 -22.33 2.37
CA ASP A 80 -17.64 -22.61 2.91
C ASP A 80 -18.22 -21.49 3.80
N GLY A 81 -18.15 -20.25 3.32
CA GLY A 81 -18.65 -19.09 4.05
C GLY A 81 -17.77 -18.63 5.22
N ARG A 82 -16.60 -19.25 5.41
CA ARG A 82 -15.60 -18.79 6.38
C ARG A 82 -14.57 -17.91 5.71
N PRO A 83 -14.17 -16.79 6.34
CA PRO A 83 -13.13 -15.93 5.78
C PRO A 83 -11.77 -16.65 5.76
N GLY A 84 -10.96 -16.32 4.76
CA GLY A 84 -9.53 -16.61 4.80
C GLY A 84 -8.85 -15.79 5.89
N ILE A 85 -7.73 -16.26 6.41
CA ILE A 85 -6.91 -15.53 7.39
C ILE A 85 -5.48 -15.54 6.90
N ARG A 86 -4.87 -14.36 6.81
CA ARG A 86 -3.45 -14.18 6.50
C ARG A 86 -2.77 -13.34 7.56
N LEU A 87 -1.60 -13.76 7.95
CA LEU A 87 -0.66 -12.94 8.70
C LEU A 87 0.23 -12.21 7.69
N VAL A 88 0.48 -10.94 7.95
CA VAL A 88 1.33 -10.08 7.14
C VAL A 88 2.31 -9.35 8.02
N ALA A 89 3.51 -9.10 7.54
CA ALA A 89 4.52 -8.36 8.27
C ALA A 89 5.27 -7.41 7.33
N PRO A 90 4.65 -6.29 6.89
CA PRO A 90 5.36 -5.28 6.13
C PRO A 90 6.63 -4.83 6.86
N VAL A 91 7.74 -4.86 6.15
CA VAL A 91 9.04 -4.34 6.56
C VAL A 91 9.43 -3.28 5.56
N ALA A 92 9.82 -2.11 6.02
CA ALA A 92 10.41 -1.09 5.17
C ALA A 92 11.72 -0.57 5.78
N ALA A 93 12.67 -0.27 4.92
CA ALA A 93 13.92 0.38 5.26
C ALA A 93 14.13 1.54 4.30
N GLY A 94 14.62 2.67 4.80
CA GLY A 94 14.83 3.88 4.02
C GLY A 94 16.22 4.48 4.25
N ALA A 95 16.76 5.11 3.21
CA ALA A 95 17.94 5.95 3.26
C ALA A 95 17.58 7.32 2.66
N PHE A 96 17.99 8.37 3.34
CA PHE A 96 17.79 9.76 2.93
C PHE A 96 18.99 10.24 2.13
N ASP A 97 18.77 11.23 1.28
CA ASP A 97 19.78 11.87 0.43
C ASP A 97 20.58 10.87 -0.44
N PHE A 98 19.95 9.73 -0.74
CA PHE A 98 20.52 8.69 -1.58
C PHE A 98 19.70 8.51 -2.86
N ASN A 99 20.33 8.76 -4.01
CA ASN A 99 19.75 8.49 -5.32
C ASN A 99 20.66 7.51 -6.09
N PRO A 100 20.25 6.24 -6.27
CA PRO A 100 21.05 5.23 -6.97
C PRO A 100 21.25 5.54 -8.46
N PHE A 101 20.54 6.53 -9.02
CA PHE A 101 20.67 6.93 -10.43
C PHE A 101 21.68 8.05 -10.64
N ASP A 102 22.09 8.77 -9.60
CA ASP A 102 23.03 9.90 -9.72
C ASP A 102 24.48 9.44 -9.86
N SER A 103 24.78 8.21 -9.50
CA SER A 103 26.12 7.65 -9.65
C SER A 103 26.08 6.21 -10.14
N ILE A 104 26.67 5.96 -11.31
CA ILE A 104 26.93 4.60 -11.83
C ILE A 104 27.94 3.86 -10.93
N GLU A 105 28.67 4.60 -10.09
CA GLU A 105 29.60 4.12 -9.06
C GLU A 105 28.99 4.23 -7.66
N ALA A 106 27.63 4.19 -7.56
CA ALA A 106 26.96 4.37 -6.28
C ALA A 106 27.41 3.33 -5.28
N ASP A 107 28.15 3.77 -4.28
CA ASP A 107 28.31 3.02 -3.06
C ASP A 107 26.92 2.73 -2.49
N VAL A 108 26.72 1.47 -2.07
CA VAL A 108 25.52 1.11 -1.30
C VAL A 108 25.48 2.02 -0.09
N PRO A 109 24.32 2.59 0.31
CA PRO A 109 24.25 3.45 1.49
C PRO A 109 24.97 2.79 2.66
N ASP A 110 25.94 3.46 3.23
CA ASP A 110 26.74 2.94 4.35
C ASP A 110 25.88 2.66 5.59
N ARG A 111 24.63 3.19 5.61
CA ARG A 111 23.70 2.98 6.72
C ARG A 111 22.24 3.11 6.27
N VAL A 112 21.40 2.38 6.97
CA VAL A 112 19.94 2.52 6.90
C VAL A 112 19.55 3.62 7.89
N ASP A 113 18.92 4.68 7.41
CA ASP A 113 18.49 5.80 8.25
C ASP A 113 17.17 5.54 8.96
N SER A 114 16.33 4.67 8.39
CA SER A 114 15.06 4.30 8.98
C SER A 114 14.70 2.84 8.72
N PHE A 115 14.06 2.23 9.70
CA PHE A 115 13.54 0.87 9.63
C PHE A 115 12.17 0.80 10.26
N SER A 116 11.24 0.08 9.65
CA SER A 116 9.91 -0.15 10.21
C SER A 116 9.44 -1.57 10.01
N LEU A 117 8.67 -2.08 10.98
CA LEU A 117 8.03 -3.38 10.97
C LEU A 117 6.59 -3.25 11.46
N MET A 118 5.61 -3.69 10.66
CA MET A 118 4.18 -3.59 10.98
C MET A 118 3.46 -4.95 10.83
N PRO A 119 3.64 -5.91 11.75
CA PRO A 119 2.87 -7.15 11.72
C PRO A 119 1.37 -6.89 11.83
N GLY A 120 0.59 -7.77 11.21
CA GLY A 120 -0.86 -7.63 11.23
C GLY A 120 -1.60 -8.83 10.65
N VAL A 121 -2.91 -8.70 10.58
CA VAL A 121 -3.82 -9.73 10.11
C VAL A 121 -4.76 -9.18 9.03
N GLU A 122 -5.01 -10.00 8.02
CA GLU A 122 -5.94 -9.75 6.92
C GLU A 122 -7.00 -10.85 6.92
N PHE A 123 -8.26 -10.47 6.68
CA PHE A 123 -9.39 -11.41 6.59
C PHE A 123 -9.98 -11.36 5.19
N ASP A 124 -9.88 -12.44 4.42
CA ASP A 124 -10.39 -12.50 3.06
C ASP A 124 -11.83 -13.03 3.03
N PHE A 125 -12.74 -12.21 2.56
CA PHE A 125 -14.15 -12.54 2.34
C PHE A 125 -14.43 -12.57 0.83
N PRO A 126 -14.39 -13.74 0.17
CA PRO A 126 -14.81 -13.85 -1.22
C PRO A 126 -16.26 -13.41 -1.37
N GLN A 127 -16.50 -12.59 -2.37
CA GLN A 127 -17.83 -12.08 -2.76
C GLN A 127 -18.23 -12.68 -4.11
N ALA A 128 -19.47 -12.45 -4.52
CA ALA A 128 -19.92 -12.84 -5.85
C ALA A 128 -19.12 -12.13 -6.96
N ASN A 129 -19.10 -12.74 -8.14
CA ASN A 129 -18.55 -12.14 -9.38
C ASN A 129 -17.07 -11.78 -9.35
N GLY A 130 -16.23 -12.55 -8.62
CA GLY A 130 -14.77 -12.36 -8.60
C GLY A 130 -14.26 -11.26 -7.66
N TRP A 131 -15.13 -10.67 -6.84
CA TRP A 131 -14.73 -9.73 -5.81
C TRP A 131 -14.26 -10.42 -4.54
N THR A 132 -13.31 -9.81 -3.87
CA THR A 132 -12.86 -10.20 -2.51
C THR A 132 -12.76 -8.94 -1.65
N LEU A 133 -13.43 -8.94 -0.51
CA LEU A 133 -13.31 -7.90 0.52
C LEU A 133 -12.29 -8.37 1.56
N THR A 134 -11.31 -7.52 1.86
CA THR A 134 -10.23 -7.83 2.81
C THR A 134 -10.06 -6.70 3.82
N PRO A 135 -10.80 -6.68 4.94
CA PRO A 135 -10.44 -5.84 6.08
C PRO A 135 -9.14 -6.32 6.71
N TRP A 136 -8.35 -5.39 7.25
CA TRP A 136 -7.07 -5.68 7.86
C TRP A 136 -6.73 -4.68 8.97
N VAL A 137 -5.89 -5.12 9.90
CA VAL A 137 -5.28 -4.28 10.94
C VAL A 137 -3.81 -4.62 11.10
N ARG A 138 -2.98 -3.63 11.41
CA ARG A 138 -1.55 -3.75 11.63
C ARG A 138 -1.12 -2.84 12.76
N ALA A 139 -0.10 -3.26 13.52
CA ALA A 139 0.56 -2.43 14.51
C ALA A 139 2.04 -2.79 14.52
N GLY A 140 2.89 -1.83 14.81
CA GLY A 140 4.33 -2.04 14.78
C GLY A 140 5.12 -0.88 15.30
N ALA A 141 6.39 -0.84 14.92
CA ALA A 141 7.30 0.21 15.34
C ALA A 141 8.19 0.66 14.16
N SER A 142 8.66 1.89 14.25
CA SER A 142 9.71 2.47 13.42
C SER A 142 10.89 2.89 14.29
N PHE A 143 12.07 2.74 13.71
CA PHE A 143 13.33 3.12 14.30
C PHE A 143 14.07 4.01 13.30
N SER A 144 14.66 5.10 13.76
CA SER A 144 15.34 6.04 12.88
C SER A 144 16.65 6.55 13.50
N ALA A 145 17.73 6.50 12.74
CA ALA A 145 19.02 7.03 13.15
C ALA A 145 18.96 8.57 13.16
N GLY A 146 19.04 9.18 14.34
CA GLY A 146 19.01 10.65 14.50
C GLY A 146 17.62 11.29 14.46
N HIS A 147 16.55 10.49 14.42
CA HIS A 147 15.16 10.91 14.47
C HIS A 147 14.42 10.14 15.56
N SER A 148 13.17 10.49 15.77
CA SER A 148 12.37 9.84 16.82
C SER A 148 11.84 8.48 16.38
N ASP A 149 12.02 7.49 17.24
CA ASP A 149 11.32 6.21 17.14
C ASP A 149 9.81 6.41 17.33
N GLY A 150 9.00 5.53 16.76
CA GLY A 150 7.56 5.66 16.85
C GLY A 150 6.81 4.34 16.81
N LEU A 151 5.62 4.35 17.38
CA LEU A 151 4.64 3.27 17.24
C LEU A 151 3.79 3.53 15.99
N LEU A 152 3.61 2.51 15.18
CA LEU A 152 2.87 2.56 13.94
C LEU A 152 1.56 1.80 14.07
N PHE A 153 0.48 2.39 13.57
CA PHE A 153 -0.85 1.77 13.54
C PHE A 153 -1.43 1.90 12.14
N GLY A 154 -2.12 0.87 11.70
CA GLY A 154 -2.82 0.89 10.43
C GLY A 154 -4.04 0.00 10.46
N ALA A 155 -5.13 0.49 9.90
CA ALA A 155 -6.34 -0.27 9.65
C ALA A 155 -6.89 0.09 8.27
N GLY A 156 -7.54 -0.87 7.63
CA GLY A 156 -8.10 -0.59 6.32
C GLY A 156 -8.99 -1.70 5.80
N THR A 157 -9.53 -1.42 4.63
CA THR A 157 -10.30 -2.41 3.89
C THR A 157 -9.91 -2.34 2.43
N ARG A 158 -9.81 -3.50 1.81
CA ARG A 158 -9.45 -3.67 0.40
C ARG A 158 -10.56 -4.42 -0.30
N LEU A 159 -11.08 -3.87 -1.37
CA LEU A 159 -12.01 -4.52 -2.29
C LEU A 159 -11.27 -4.80 -3.59
N ARG A 160 -11.01 -6.07 -3.88
CA ARG A 160 -10.27 -6.53 -5.05
C ARG A 160 -11.18 -7.33 -5.97
N TRP A 161 -11.10 -7.04 -7.25
CA TRP A 161 -11.73 -7.82 -8.30
C TRP A 161 -10.70 -8.36 -9.26
N THR A 162 -10.87 -9.62 -9.67
CA THR A 162 -10.05 -10.27 -10.69
C THR A 162 -10.95 -10.90 -11.73
N GLY A 163 -10.60 -10.72 -12.99
CA GLY A 163 -11.33 -11.30 -14.11
C GLY A 163 -10.52 -11.28 -15.39
N GLU A 164 -11.08 -11.88 -16.44
CA GLU A 164 -10.49 -11.89 -17.78
C GLU A 164 -11.55 -11.49 -18.79
N ARG A 165 -11.17 -10.68 -19.75
CA ARG A 165 -12.01 -10.32 -20.90
C ARG A 165 -11.15 -10.19 -22.14
N ASP A 166 -11.55 -10.86 -23.23
CA ASP A 166 -10.87 -10.81 -24.54
C ASP A 166 -9.36 -11.13 -24.49
N GLY A 167 -8.98 -12.08 -23.61
CA GLY A 167 -7.58 -12.47 -23.40
C GLY A 167 -6.75 -11.43 -22.62
N ILE A 168 -7.42 -10.44 -22.00
CA ILE A 168 -6.82 -9.47 -21.08
C ILE A 168 -7.21 -9.84 -19.67
N GLU A 169 -6.25 -10.24 -18.85
CA GLU A 169 -6.46 -10.38 -17.41
C GLU A 169 -6.54 -8.97 -16.80
N MET A 170 -7.54 -8.76 -15.96
CA MET A 170 -7.77 -7.48 -15.29
C MET A 170 -7.85 -7.69 -13.79
N GLU A 171 -7.16 -6.83 -13.06
CA GLU A 171 -7.29 -6.72 -11.61
C GLU A 171 -7.67 -5.28 -11.25
N ARG A 172 -8.67 -5.09 -10.39
CA ARG A 172 -9.09 -3.79 -9.86
C ARG A 172 -8.99 -3.82 -8.35
N LEU A 173 -8.58 -2.69 -7.80
CA LEU A 173 -8.46 -2.50 -6.37
C LEU A 173 -9.08 -1.18 -5.95
N HIS A 174 -9.87 -1.23 -4.89
CA HIS A 174 -10.28 -0.08 -4.10
C HIS A 174 -9.82 -0.34 -2.67
N GLU A 175 -9.06 0.58 -2.10
CA GLU A 175 -8.54 0.42 -0.74
C GLU A 175 -8.71 1.72 0.05
N LEU A 176 -9.22 1.58 1.26
CA LEU A 176 -9.27 2.65 2.25
C LEU A 176 -8.31 2.29 3.38
N VAL A 177 -7.43 3.21 3.73
CA VAL A 177 -6.40 3.04 4.77
C VAL A 177 -6.48 4.21 5.74
N LEU A 178 -6.56 3.92 7.01
CA LEU A 178 -6.24 4.83 8.10
C LEU A 178 -4.90 4.41 8.68
N ALA A 179 -3.93 5.31 8.72
CA ALA A 179 -2.62 5.07 9.30
C ALA A 179 -2.26 6.19 10.28
N ALA A 180 -1.50 5.84 11.31
CA ALA A 180 -1.04 6.76 12.33
C ALA A 180 0.35 6.38 12.80
N VAL A 181 1.10 7.36 13.26
CA VAL A 181 2.36 7.20 13.98
C VAL A 181 2.29 8.01 15.27
N ASP A 182 2.76 7.40 16.36
CA ASP A 182 2.94 8.04 17.67
C ASP A 182 4.43 8.01 18.00
N TYR A 183 5.05 9.18 18.05
CA TYR A 183 6.49 9.31 18.27
C TYR A 183 6.83 9.30 19.77
N HIS A 184 7.94 8.68 20.13
CA HIS A 184 8.46 8.62 21.51
C HIS A 184 9.14 9.91 21.99
N SER A 185 8.87 11.05 21.35
CA SER A 185 9.44 12.35 21.68
C SER A 185 8.31 13.38 21.80
N ASP A 186 8.67 14.63 22.11
CA ASP A 186 7.73 15.77 22.14
C ASP A 186 7.18 16.12 20.75
N ILE A 187 7.49 15.34 19.71
CA ILE A 187 6.93 15.47 18.37
C ILE A 187 5.50 14.93 18.40
N ALA A 188 4.55 15.75 17.97
CA ALA A 188 3.15 15.32 17.85
C ALA A 188 3.03 14.13 16.90
N GLY A 189 2.23 13.14 17.30
CA GLY A 189 1.87 12.03 16.44
C GLY A 189 1.16 12.52 15.18
N ASP A 190 1.22 11.73 14.12
CA ASP A 190 0.64 12.08 12.83
C ASP A 190 -0.30 10.97 12.33
N ARG A 191 -1.30 11.34 11.55
CA ARG A 191 -2.28 10.41 10.98
C ARG A 191 -2.72 10.86 9.61
N PHE A 192 -3.05 9.91 8.76
CA PHE A 192 -3.63 10.19 7.45
C PHE A 192 -4.67 9.16 7.05
N LEU A 193 -5.57 9.58 6.17
CA LEU A 193 -6.50 8.70 5.48
C LEU A 193 -6.10 8.64 4.01
N ARG A 194 -6.02 7.43 3.43
CA ARG A 194 -5.76 7.24 2.00
C ARG A 194 -6.88 6.44 1.36
N LEU A 195 -7.42 6.97 0.28
CA LEU A 195 -8.26 6.24 -0.66
C LEU A 195 -7.45 5.92 -1.90
N ARG A 196 -7.27 4.63 -2.21
CA ARG A 196 -6.59 4.14 -3.40
C ARG A 196 -7.57 3.52 -4.36
N ASN A 197 -7.43 3.85 -5.64
CA ASN A 197 -8.06 3.17 -6.75
C ASN A 197 -6.98 2.70 -7.72
N ALA A 198 -7.00 1.43 -8.12
CA ALA A 198 -5.99 0.90 -9.01
C ALA A 198 -6.57 -0.10 -10.01
N VAL A 199 -5.94 -0.15 -11.17
CA VAL A 199 -6.24 -1.10 -12.25
C VAL A 199 -4.93 -1.64 -12.79
N ASP A 200 -4.88 -2.96 -12.98
CA ASP A 200 -3.77 -3.67 -13.62
C ASP A 200 -4.34 -4.50 -14.78
N LEU A 201 -3.86 -4.24 -15.99
CA LEU A 201 -4.24 -4.90 -17.23
C LEU A 201 -3.06 -5.72 -17.73
N ARG A 202 -3.27 -7.01 -17.96
CA ARG A 202 -2.21 -7.93 -18.37
C ARG A 202 -2.60 -8.69 -19.62
N ARG A 203 -1.68 -8.81 -20.55
CA ARG A 203 -1.86 -9.59 -21.76
C ARG A 203 -0.63 -10.40 -22.09
N ALA A 204 -0.83 -11.62 -22.60
CA ALA A 204 0.24 -12.39 -23.21
C ALA A 204 0.67 -11.71 -24.52
N SER A 205 1.90 -11.20 -24.58
CA SER A 205 2.37 -10.38 -25.70
C SER A 205 3.26 -11.14 -26.68
N LEU A 206 4.17 -11.99 -26.18
CA LEU A 206 5.18 -12.67 -27.00
C LEU A 206 5.41 -14.11 -26.55
N ARG A 207 5.67 -15.02 -27.49
CA ARG A 207 6.26 -16.32 -27.19
C ARG A 207 7.78 -16.15 -27.07
N VAL A 208 8.31 -16.34 -25.86
CA VAL A 208 9.76 -16.28 -25.61
C VAL A 208 10.42 -17.61 -25.96
N THR A 209 9.72 -18.71 -25.70
CA THR A 209 10.11 -20.08 -26.08
C THR A 209 8.83 -20.84 -26.45
N PRO A 210 8.94 -22.06 -27.06
CA PRO A 210 7.76 -22.88 -27.37
C PRO A 210 6.85 -23.12 -26.15
N THR A 211 7.41 -23.11 -24.92
CA THR A 211 6.71 -23.41 -23.68
C THR A 211 6.48 -22.19 -22.78
N ARG A 212 6.99 -21.01 -23.14
CA ARG A 212 6.89 -19.80 -22.30
C ARG A 212 6.40 -18.60 -23.09
N ARG A 213 5.44 -17.90 -22.51
CA ARG A 213 4.91 -16.62 -23.01
C ARG A 213 5.35 -15.48 -22.10
N LEU A 214 5.65 -14.33 -22.67
CA LEU A 214 5.83 -13.08 -21.91
C LEU A 214 4.45 -12.46 -21.68
N LEU A 215 4.11 -12.19 -20.45
CA LEU A 215 2.97 -11.37 -20.07
C LEU A 215 3.49 -9.96 -19.76
N THR A 216 2.94 -8.99 -20.47
CA THR A 216 3.17 -7.58 -20.18
C THR A 216 1.92 -7.01 -19.52
N GLY A 217 2.09 -6.14 -18.54
CA GLY A 217 1.00 -5.47 -17.87
C GLY A 217 1.20 -3.97 -17.85
N LEU A 218 0.10 -3.23 -17.96
CA LEU A 218 0.03 -1.79 -17.71
C LEU A 218 -0.81 -1.60 -16.46
N TYR A 219 -0.36 -0.79 -15.52
CA TYR A 219 -1.13 -0.47 -14.35
C TYR A 219 -1.21 1.03 -14.09
N VAL A 220 -2.28 1.42 -13.43
CA VAL A 220 -2.53 2.78 -12.95
C VAL A 220 -2.96 2.69 -11.50
N ILE A 221 -2.41 3.56 -10.66
CA ILE A 221 -2.83 3.75 -9.28
C ILE A 221 -3.15 5.23 -9.09
N ALA A 222 -4.30 5.54 -8.50
CA ALA A 222 -4.68 6.88 -8.07
C ALA A 222 -4.95 6.84 -6.56
N ASP A 223 -4.20 7.64 -5.81
CA ASP A 223 -4.35 7.80 -4.36
C ASP A 223 -4.84 9.21 -4.05
N ILE A 224 -5.80 9.31 -3.14
CA ILE A 224 -6.18 10.56 -2.49
C ILE A 224 -5.79 10.39 -1.02
N VAL A 225 -4.91 11.26 -0.53
CA VAL A 225 -4.45 11.29 0.85
C VAL A 225 -5.00 12.56 1.49
N THR A 226 -5.80 12.39 2.54
CA THR A 226 -6.25 13.51 3.35
C THR A 226 -5.34 13.64 4.55
N ASP A 227 -5.08 14.86 4.97
CA ASP A 227 -4.11 15.16 6.02
C ASP A 227 -2.74 14.51 5.70
N PRO A 228 -2.16 14.85 4.52
CA PRO A 228 -0.91 14.24 4.10
C PRO A 228 0.17 14.60 5.12
N PRO A 229 1.05 13.64 5.46
CA PRO A 229 2.16 13.93 6.35
C PRO A 229 2.96 15.11 5.79
N GLN A 230 3.22 16.10 6.63
CA GLN A 230 3.91 17.31 6.23
C GLN A 230 5.36 16.97 5.87
N VAL A 231 5.60 16.78 4.61
CA VAL A 231 6.94 16.57 4.05
C VAL A 231 7.45 17.85 3.38
N SER A 232 6.58 18.82 3.09
CA SER A 232 6.95 20.12 2.54
C SER A 232 6.55 21.27 3.46
N LEU A 233 7.35 22.34 3.40
CA LEU A 233 7.22 23.57 4.18
C LEU A 233 5.94 24.39 3.93
N ASP A 234 5.10 23.99 2.99
CA ASP A 234 3.82 24.65 2.73
C ASP A 234 2.73 24.09 3.67
N ALA A 235 2.72 24.64 4.87
CA ALA A 235 1.65 24.43 5.84
C ALA A 235 0.31 24.88 5.26
N GLY A 236 -0.53 23.93 4.83
CA GLY A 236 -1.88 24.25 4.36
C GLY A 236 -2.51 23.26 3.39
N GLN A 237 -1.81 22.29 2.88
CA GLN A 237 -2.35 21.29 1.97
C GLN A 237 -3.22 20.26 2.73
N GLN A 238 -4.54 20.42 2.66
CA GLN A 238 -5.50 19.52 3.34
C GLN A 238 -5.67 18.16 2.63
N SER A 239 -5.25 18.03 1.38
CA SER A 239 -5.33 16.80 0.63
C SER A 239 -4.31 16.76 -0.49
N MET A 240 -3.79 15.57 -0.78
CA MET A 240 -2.84 15.32 -1.86
C MET A 240 -3.39 14.22 -2.79
N MET A 241 -3.43 14.50 -4.07
CA MET A 241 -3.73 13.49 -5.09
C MET A 241 -2.43 13.00 -5.69
N GLN A 242 -2.23 11.67 -5.71
CA GLN A 242 -1.08 11.01 -6.31
C GLN A 242 -1.54 10.10 -7.44
N VAL A 243 -0.80 10.08 -8.53
CA VAL A 243 -1.03 9.16 -9.66
C VAL A 243 0.25 8.41 -9.95
N GLU A 244 0.14 7.12 -10.18
CA GLU A 244 1.24 6.26 -10.61
C GLU A 244 0.86 5.50 -11.87
N LEU A 245 1.74 5.52 -12.85
CA LEU A 245 1.66 4.74 -14.08
C LEU A 245 2.85 3.79 -14.13
N GLY A 246 2.62 2.55 -14.55
CA GLY A 246 3.75 1.62 -14.65
C GLY A 246 3.48 0.42 -15.51
N LEU A 247 4.58 -0.26 -15.81
CA LEU A 247 4.63 -1.47 -16.62
C LEU A 247 5.09 -2.65 -15.75
N THR A 248 4.55 -3.82 -16.03
CA THR A 248 4.96 -5.06 -15.39
C THR A 248 5.26 -6.14 -16.41
N PHE A 249 6.18 -7.04 -16.07
CA PHE A 249 6.62 -8.14 -16.91
C PHE A 249 6.65 -9.44 -16.12
N ASN A 250 6.20 -10.49 -16.74
CA ASN A 250 6.23 -11.83 -16.19
C ASN A 250 6.31 -12.85 -17.31
N THR A 251 6.76 -14.06 -17.03
CA THR A 251 6.65 -15.17 -17.99
C THR A 251 5.67 -16.22 -17.47
N GLU A 252 4.93 -16.85 -18.36
CA GLU A 252 4.06 -17.96 -18.04
C GLU A 252 4.52 -19.23 -18.80
N PRO A 253 4.78 -20.34 -18.09
CA PRO A 253 4.83 -20.49 -16.62
C PRO A 253 5.96 -19.67 -16.00
N ARG A 254 5.74 -19.25 -14.72
CA ARG A 254 6.74 -18.47 -13.97
C ARG A 254 8.00 -19.30 -13.73
N PRO A 255 9.20 -18.73 -13.91
CA PRO A 255 10.45 -19.38 -13.57
C PRO A 255 10.47 -19.80 -12.09
N ARG A 256 11.10 -20.93 -11.82
CA ARG A 256 11.32 -21.43 -10.47
C ARG A 256 12.81 -21.56 -10.23
N ILE A 257 13.25 -21.15 -9.02
CA ILE A 257 14.60 -21.37 -8.53
C ILE A 257 14.42 -22.12 -7.20
N GLY A 258 14.60 -23.45 -7.26
CA GLY A 258 14.26 -24.33 -6.14
C GLY A 258 12.75 -24.31 -5.85
N ALA A 259 12.39 -24.07 -4.59
CA ALA A 259 11.00 -23.94 -4.14
C ALA A 259 10.40 -22.55 -4.43
N TRP A 260 11.22 -21.57 -4.80
CA TRP A 260 10.80 -20.19 -4.99
C TRP A 260 10.36 -19.95 -6.43
N ARG A 261 9.18 -19.31 -6.57
CA ARG A 261 8.69 -18.84 -7.88
C ARG A 261 9.08 -17.39 -8.06
N TRP A 262 9.74 -17.08 -9.19
CA TRP A 262 10.13 -15.72 -9.51
C TRP A 262 8.90 -14.80 -9.52
N PRO A 263 8.93 -13.66 -8.82
CA PRO A 263 7.82 -12.72 -8.81
C PRO A 263 7.70 -12.02 -10.17
N ARG A 264 6.57 -11.43 -10.45
CA ARG A 264 6.41 -10.44 -11.50
C ARG A 264 7.27 -9.23 -11.17
N LEU A 265 7.93 -8.68 -12.16
CA LEU A 265 8.74 -7.47 -12.05
C LEU A 265 8.05 -6.31 -12.76
N GLY A 266 8.30 -5.10 -12.33
CA GLY A 266 7.78 -3.91 -12.98
C GLY A 266 8.49 -2.65 -12.53
N ILE A 267 8.16 -1.58 -13.24
CA ILE A 267 8.61 -0.24 -12.93
C ILE A 267 7.43 0.71 -13.08
N GLY A 268 7.28 1.64 -12.16
CA GLY A 268 6.28 2.69 -12.19
C GLY A 268 6.86 4.04 -11.88
N TYR A 269 6.19 5.06 -12.35
CA TYR A 269 6.49 6.45 -12.01
C TYR A 269 5.28 7.05 -11.32
N ARG A 270 5.51 7.60 -10.13
CA ARG A 270 4.51 8.24 -9.27
C ARG A 270 4.74 9.73 -9.26
N MET A 271 3.65 10.51 -9.27
CA MET A 271 3.68 11.97 -9.25
C MET A 271 2.53 12.53 -8.40
N ALA A 272 2.80 13.60 -7.66
CA ALA A 272 1.82 14.38 -6.92
C ALA A 272 2.41 15.71 -6.45
N GLY A 273 2.06 16.84 -7.03
CA GLY A 273 2.63 18.13 -6.64
C GLY A 273 4.16 18.10 -6.63
N ASP A 274 4.76 18.37 -5.47
CA ASP A 274 6.22 18.35 -5.26
C ASP A 274 6.77 16.97 -4.90
N PHE A 275 5.95 15.92 -5.04
CA PHE A 275 6.34 14.54 -4.82
C PHE A 275 6.41 13.80 -6.16
N SER A 276 7.53 13.17 -6.43
CA SER A 276 7.67 12.25 -7.55
C SER A 276 8.57 11.07 -7.21
N GLY A 277 8.52 10.00 -8.00
CA GLY A 277 9.42 8.88 -7.74
C GLY A 277 9.27 7.71 -8.68
N TRP A 278 10.34 6.96 -8.82
CA TRP A 278 10.38 5.69 -9.51
C TRP A 278 10.18 4.55 -8.53
N ARG A 279 9.27 3.67 -8.83
CA ARG A 279 8.96 2.49 -8.02
C ARG A 279 9.30 1.20 -8.76
N ILE A 280 9.99 0.30 -8.06
CA ILE A 280 10.22 -1.07 -8.54
C ILE A 280 9.12 -1.95 -7.96
N VAL A 281 8.47 -2.73 -8.82
CA VAL A 281 7.38 -3.62 -8.45
C VAL A 281 7.88 -5.06 -8.40
N PHE A 282 7.69 -5.70 -7.25
CA PHE A 282 7.90 -7.13 -7.05
C PHE A 282 6.55 -7.80 -6.75
N GLY A 283 5.98 -8.52 -7.70
CA GLY A 283 4.67 -9.14 -7.57
C GLY A 283 3.54 -8.32 -8.18
N ALA A 284 2.43 -8.18 -7.45
CA ALA A 284 1.33 -7.30 -7.87
C ALA A 284 1.71 -5.83 -7.63
N PRO A 285 1.28 -4.88 -8.49
CA PRO A 285 1.64 -3.47 -8.32
C PRO A 285 0.93 -2.82 -7.12
N PHE A 286 -0.13 -3.49 -6.56
CA PHE A 286 -0.91 -3.01 -5.43
C PHE A 286 -1.49 -4.15 -4.59
#